data_a85cd10bfa9e10b9e9358d43596593e9
#
_entry.id   a85cd10bfa9e10b9e9358d43596593e9
#
_cell.length_a   1.000
_cell.length_b   1.000
_cell.length_c   1.000
_cell.angle_alpha   90.00
_cell.angle_beta   90.00
_cell.angle_gamma   90.00
#
_symmetry.space_group_name_H-M   'P 1'
#
loop_
_entity.id
_entity.type
_entity.pdbx_description
1 polymer ?
#
loop_
_entity_poly.entity_id
_entity_poly.type
_entity_poly.pdbx_seq_one_letter_code
_entity_poly.pdbx_strand_id
1 'polypeptide(L)'
;MADYHATADVPVPSKAELLRALRESRNEVVKLVGSLPAARFEEGRYEGGWNGRQILAHVASIEWSYPRLIDIARSEPVPAEAPPPTRAMKGGNDSYNDRQVAKREHLTVAELLAEFEKNRAATIQAVEAADEALFARRIRSAGGVVGPLAVVFHQIAVAHVLGHTRDIAGDSTRHG
;
A
#
# COMPACT_ATOMS: atom_id res chain seq x y z
N MET A 1 5.76 -14.75 4.88
CA MET A 1 4.89 -14.01 5.82
C MET A 1 5.76 -12.99 6.52
N ALA A 2 5.68 -11.75 6.15
CA ALA A 2 6.33 -10.70 6.93
C ALA A 2 5.49 -10.49 8.20
N ASP A 3 6.06 -10.80 9.36
CA ASP A 3 5.46 -10.53 10.66
C ASP A 3 5.37 -9.01 10.86
N TYR A 4 4.21 -8.45 10.54
CA TYR A 4 3.91 -7.05 10.85
C TYR A 4 3.62 -6.93 12.35
N HIS A 5 4.68 -6.85 13.14
CA HIS A 5 4.55 -6.61 14.57
C HIS A 5 3.99 -5.22 14.85
N ALA A 6 3.16 -5.14 15.90
CA ALA A 6 2.63 -3.89 16.44
C ALA A 6 3.78 -2.89 16.66
N THR A 7 3.75 -1.75 15.99
CA THR A 7 4.74 -0.69 16.12
C THR A 7 4.48 0.12 17.38
N ALA A 8 4.94 -0.37 18.53
CA ALA A 8 4.75 0.30 19.83
C ALA A 8 5.49 1.65 19.95
N ASP A 9 6.52 1.90 19.14
CA ASP A 9 7.44 3.04 19.27
C ASP A 9 7.66 3.87 17.99
N VAL A 10 6.83 3.72 16.98
CA VAL A 10 6.94 4.57 15.78
C VAL A 10 6.25 5.91 16.04
N PRO A 11 6.96 7.05 15.86
CA PRO A 11 6.32 8.36 15.96
C PRO A 11 5.12 8.44 15.02
N VAL A 12 3.98 8.90 15.55
CA VAL A 12 2.77 9.08 14.73
C VAL A 12 2.98 10.29 13.82
N PRO A 13 3.03 10.13 12.50
CA PRO A 13 3.18 11.27 11.60
C PRO A 13 1.93 12.14 11.68
N SER A 14 2.12 13.45 11.57
CA SER A 14 1.02 14.39 11.36
C SER A 14 0.37 14.14 9.99
N LYS A 15 -0.86 14.63 9.81
CA LYS A 15 -1.53 14.61 8.50
C LYS A 15 -0.68 15.26 7.41
N ALA A 16 0.00 16.38 7.72
CA ALA A 16 0.86 17.08 6.78
C ALA A 16 2.09 16.25 6.39
N GLU A 17 2.72 15.58 7.35
CA GLU A 17 3.84 14.67 7.09
C GLU A 17 3.41 13.46 6.27
N LEU A 18 2.25 12.89 6.57
CA LEU A 18 1.68 11.79 5.77
C LEU A 18 1.41 12.22 4.32
N LEU A 19 0.80 13.38 4.12
CA LEU A 19 0.55 13.93 2.77
C LEU A 19 1.84 14.14 1.99
N ARG A 20 2.88 14.68 2.64
CA ARG A 20 4.21 14.83 2.03
C ARG A 20 4.76 13.47 1.62
N ALA A 21 4.75 12.47 2.52
CA ALA A 21 5.25 11.13 2.25
C ALA A 21 4.48 10.44 1.10
N LEU A 22 3.16 10.61 1.02
CA LEU A 22 2.34 10.08 -0.08
C LEU A 22 2.71 10.69 -1.43
N ARG A 23 2.99 12.01 -1.48
CA ARG A 23 3.41 12.70 -2.71
C ARG A 23 4.83 12.32 -3.12
N GLU A 24 5.75 12.29 -2.17
CA GLU A 24 7.15 11.91 -2.40
C GLU A 24 7.26 10.46 -2.89
N SER A 25 6.56 9.53 -2.24
CA SER A 25 6.54 8.11 -2.66
C SER A 25 5.90 7.93 -4.04
N ARG A 26 4.86 8.69 -4.39
CA ARG A 26 4.32 8.71 -5.75
C ARG A 26 5.40 9.09 -6.76
N ASN A 27 6.10 10.19 -6.51
CA ASN A 27 7.14 10.68 -7.41
C ASN A 27 8.30 9.67 -7.54
N GLU A 28 8.67 9.00 -6.45
CA GLU A 28 9.69 7.94 -6.47
C GLU A 28 9.25 6.75 -7.31
N VAL A 29 8.01 6.27 -7.16
CA VAL A 29 7.45 5.18 -7.97
C VAL A 29 7.47 5.54 -9.45
N VAL A 30 6.95 6.70 -9.80
CA VAL A 30 6.89 7.16 -11.21
C VAL A 30 8.29 7.26 -11.80
N LYS A 31 9.24 7.84 -11.07
CA LYS A 31 10.64 7.98 -11.51
C LYS A 31 11.30 6.61 -11.70
N LEU A 32 11.20 5.72 -10.72
CA LEU A 32 11.81 4.39 -10.79
C LEU A 32 11.21 3.57 -11.94
N VAL A 33 9.90 3.44 -12.01
CA VAL A 33 9.22 2.66 -13.05
C VAL A 33 9.54 3.23 -14.44
N GLY A 34 9.52 4.56 -14.60
CA GLY A 34 9.83 5.22 -15.87
C GLY A 34 11.29 5.11 -16.31
N SER A 35 12.22 4.84 -15.39
CA SER A 35 13.65 4.72 -15.69
C SER A 35 14.13 3.29 -15.98
N LEU A 36 13.32 2.29 -15.67
CA LEU A 36 13.72 0.88 -15.80
C LEU A 36 13.51 0.37 -17.24
N PRO A 37 14.43 -0.45 -17.76
CA PRO A 37 14.26 -1.10 -19.06
C PRO A 37 13.11 -2.11 -19.00
N ALA A 38 12.40 -2.30 -20.13
CA ALA A 38 11.25 -3.20 -20.23
C ALA A 38 11.56 -4.63 -19.74
N ALA A 39 12.76 -5.14 -20.00
CA ALA A 39 13.17 -6.46 -19.55
C ALA A 39 13.09 -6.64 -18.04
N ARG A 40 13.32 -5.59 -17.26
CA ARG A 40 13.26 -5.64 -15.78
C ARG A 40 11.87 -6.03 -15.27
N PHE A 41 10.81 -5.74 -16.01
CA PHE A 41 9.44 -6.07 -15.60
C PHE A 41 9.05 -7.52 -15.91
N GLU A 42 9.75 -8.17 -16.84
CA GLU A 42 9.50 -9.57 -17.22
C GLU A 42 10.46 -10.55 -16.53
N GLU A 43 11.59 -10.07 -16.03
CA GLU A 43 12.58 -10.86 -15.32
C GLU A 43 12.31 -10.93 -13.82
N GLY A 44 12.91 -11.94 -13.21
CA GLY A 44 12.92 -12.11 -11.76
C GLY A 44 11.72 -12.85 -11.21
N ARG A 45 11.92 -13.26 -9.97
CA ARG A 45 10.85 -13.82 -9.13
C ARG A 45 10.97 -13.19 -7.76
N TYR A 46 9.93 -12.47 -7.43
CA TYR A 46 9.81 -11.73 -6.18
C TYR A 46 8.85 -12.46 -5.23
N GLU A 47 8.49 -11.83 -4.15
CA GLU A 47 7.50 -12.34 -3.21
C GLU A 47 6.24 -12.84 -3.95
N GLY A 48 5.73 -14.03 -3.58
CA GLY A 48 4.62 -14.67 -4.26
C GLY A 48 4.94 -15.29 -5.62
N GLY A 49 6.21 -15.25 -6.08
CA GLY A 49 6.64 -15.76 -7.38
C GLY A 49 6.31 -14.85 -8.55
N TRP A 50 5.93 -13.62 -8.29
CA TRP A 50 5.60 -12.60 -9.31
C TRP A 50 6.85 -12.03 -9.98
N ASN A 51 6.70 -11.64 -11.25
CA ASN A 51 7.67 -10.80 -11.94
C ASN A 51 7.43 -9.30 -11.64
N GLY A 52 8.31 -8.42 -12.13
CA GLY A 52 8.21 -6.99 -11.87
C GLY A 52 6.89 -6.36 -12.33
N ARG A 53 6.34 -6.80 -13.48
CA ARG A 53 5.04 -6.31 -13.99
C ARG A 53 3.89 -6.76 -13.09
N GLN A 54 3.92 -7.98 -12.58
CA GLN A 54 2.91 -8.49 -11.65
C GLN A 54 2.98 -7.77 -10.30
N ILE A 55 4.17 -7.43 -9.81
CA ILE A 55 4.34 -6.60 -8.62
C ILE A 55 3.74 -5.21 -8.85
N LEU A 56 4.01 -4.58 -10.00
CA LEU A 56 3.42 -3.28 -10.32
C LEU A 56 1.88 -3.37 -10.42
N ALA A 57 1.34 -4.46 -10.98
CA ALA A 57 -0.10 -4.73 -11.01
C ALA A 57 -0.69 -4.86 -9.59
N HIS A 58 0.03 -5.53 -8.69
CA HIS A 58 -0.34 -5.61 -7.28
C HIS A 58 -0.39 -4.22 -6.64
N VAL A 59 0.69 -3.44 -6.76
CA VAL A 59 0.78 -2.08 -6.21
C VAL A 59 -0.33 -1.18 -6.76
N ALA A 60 -0.56 -1.17 -8.06
CA ALA A 60 -1.63 -0.38 -8.68
C ALA A 60 -3.01 -0.80 -8.19
N SER A 61 -3.24 -2.12 -8.03
CA SER A 61 -4.53 -2.66 -7.66
C SER A 61 -4.93 -2.41 -6.22
N ILE A 62 -3.98 -2.42 -5.27
CA ILE A 62 -4.30 -2.20 -3.85
C ILE A 62 -4.50 -0.73 -3.51
N GLU A 63 -3.90 0.17 -4.27
CA GLU A 63 -3.92 1.62 -4.01
C GLU A 63 -5.35 2.18 -3.93
N TRP A 64 -6.29 1.68 -4.75
CA TRP A 64 -7.68 2.12 -4.72
C TRP A 64 -8.38 1.85 -3.39
N SER A 65 -7.88 0.91 -2.60
CA SER A 65 -8.50 0.52 -1.33
C SER A 65 -8.12 1.43 -0.16
N TYR A 66 -7.06 2.22 -0.27
CA TYR A 66 -6.53 3.00 0.85
C TYR A 66 -7.46 4.11 1.36
N PRO A 67 -8.26 4.81 0.55
CA PRO A 67 -9.25 5.75 1.08
C PRO A 67 -10.22 5.14 2.10
N ARG A 68 -10.48 3.83 2.00
CA ARG A 68 -11.35 3.10 2.95
C ARG A 68 -10.81 3.05 4.37
N LEU A 69 -9.52 3.23 4.58
CA LEU A 69 -8.93 3.31 5.92
C LEU A 69 -9.49 4.50 6.71
N ILE A 70 -9.81 5.60 6.01
CA ILE A 70 -10.45 6.77 6.60
C ILE A 70 -11.88 6.42 7.04
N ASP A 71 -12.60 5.64 6.24
CA ASP A 71 -13.95 5.19 6.60
C ASP A 71 -13.93 4.24 7.80
N ILE A 72 -12.92 3.38 7.90
CA ILE A 72 -12.69 2.53 9.07
C ILE A 72 -12.44 3.42 10.31
N ALA A 73 -11.63 4.47 10.19
CA ALA A 73 -11.37 5.38 11.28
C ALA A 73 -12.60 6.22 11.70
N ARG A 74 -13.53 6.49 10.79
CA ARG A 74 -14.80 7.15 11.07
C ARG A 74 -15.80 6.27 11.79
N SER A 75 -15.70 4.95 11.60
CA SER A 75 -16.53 3.98 12.32
C SER A 75 -16.27 4.07 13.81
N GLU A 76 -17.22 3.60 14.65
CA GLU A 76 -17.04 3.63 16.10
C GLU A 76 -15.72 2.95 16.50
N PRO A 77 -14.97 3.53 17.46
CA PRO A 77 -13.70 2.98 17.88
C PRO A 77 -13.91 1.56 18.42
N VAL A 78 -13.29 0.61 17.79
CA VAL A 78 -13.24 -0.76 18.29
C VAL A 78 -12.34 -0.75 19.52
N PRO A 79 -12.77 -1.29 20.67
CA PRO A 79 -11.91 -1.41 21.85
C PRO A 79 -10.59 -2.07 21.47
N ALA A 80 -9.47 -1.62 22.04
CA ALA A 80 -8.13 -2.11 21.72
C ALA A 80 -8.00 -3.64 21.85
N GLU A 81 -8.84 -4.26 22.65
CA GLU A 81 -8.89 -5.69 22.95
C GLU A 81 -9.85 -6.48 22.05
N ALA A 82 -10.78 -5.83 21.37
CA ALA A 82 -11.68 -6.54 20.47
C ALA A 82 -10.94 -6.86 19.16
N PRO A 83 -11.05 -8.11 18.63
CA PRO A 83 -10.60 -8.36 17.29
C PRO A 83 -11.44 -7.48 16.35
N PRO A 84 -10.82 -6.60 15.58
CA PRO A 84 -11.57 -5.72 14.68
C PRO A 84 -12.34 -6.58 13.68
N PRO A 85 -13.49 -6.07 13.19
CA PRO A 85 -14.21 -6.73 12.13
C PRO A 85 -13.30 -6.82 10.90
N THR A 86 -12.60 -7.91 10.77
CA THR A 86 -11.95 -8.28 9.54
C THR A 86 -13.07 -8.62 8.57
N ARG A 87 -13.27 -7.78 7.58
CA ARG A 87 -14.02 -8.19 6.40
C ARG A 87 -13.18 -9.26 5.74
N ALA A 88 -13.41 -10.52 6.12
CA ALA A 88 -12.68 -11.65 5.60
C ALA A 88 -12.81 -11.64 4.08
N MET A 89 -11.71 -11.40 3.38
CA MET A 89 -11.68 -11.56 1.94
C MET A 89 -11.78 -13.04 1.64
N LYS A 90 -12.68 -13.43 0.72
CA LYS A 90 -12.86 -14.82 0.33
C LYS A 90 -11.52 -15.39 -0.15
N GLY A 91 -10.99 -16.39 0.58
CA GLY A 91 -9.71 -17.03 0.30
C GLY A 91 -8.47 -16.30 0.87
N GLY A 92 -8.66 -15.29 1.74
CA GLY A 92 -7.57 -14.52 2.34
C GLY A 92 -6.98 -13.44 1.42
N ASN A 93 -6.02 -12.68 1.96
CA ASN A 93 -5.37 -11.57 1.24
C ASN A 93 -4.57 -12.05 0.02
N ASP A 94 -3.84 -13.14 0.13
CA ASP A 94 -2.99 -13.66 -0.96
C ASP A 94 -3.86 -14.04 -2.17
N SER A 95 -4.90 -14.81 -1.94
CA SER A 95 -5.84 -15.18 -3.00
C SER A 95 -6.58 -13.98 -3.62
N TYR A 96 -6.85 -12.93 -2.83
CA TYR A 96 -7.39 -11.69 -3.37
C TYR A 96 -6.36 -10.97 -4.25
N ASN A 97 -5.13 -10.85 -3.79
CA ASN A 97 -4.05 -10.19 -4.52
C ASN A 97 -3.75 -10.92 -5.84
N ASP A 98 -3.67 -12.25 -5.82
CA ASP A 98 -3.46 -13.05 -7.03
C ASP A 98 -4.56 -12.81 -8.07
N ARG A 99 -5.83 -12.75 -7.64
CA ARG A 99 -6.93 -12.42 -8.54
C ARG A 99 -6.85 -11.00 -9.10
N GLN A 100 -6.39 -10.02 -8.32
CA GLN A 100 -6.22 -8.64 -8.79
C GLN A 100 -5.07 -8.54 -9.80
N VAL A 101 -3.98 -9.25 -9.57
CA VAL A 101 -2.85 -9.34 -10.50
C VAL A 101 -3.29 -10.03 -11.80
N ALA A 102 -3.96 -11.17 -11.72
CA ALA A 102 -4.45 -11.91 -12.89
C ALA A 102 -5.40 -11.07 -13.77
N LYS A 103 -6.27 -10.25 -13.17
CA LYS A 103 -7.15 -9.35 -13.93
C LYS A 103 -6.40 -8.30 -14.74
N ARG A 104 -5.16 -8.03 -14.42
CA ARG A 104 -4.30 -7.00 -15.04
C ARG A 104 -3.18 -7.56 -15.90
N GLU A 105 -3.17 -8.87 -16.15
CA GLU A 105 -2.13 -9.52 -16.95
C GLU A 105 -2.00 -8.98 -18.38
N HIS A 106 -3.09 -8.43 -18.93
CA HIS A 106 -3.15 -7.83 -20.25
C HIS A 106 -2.69 -6.36 -20.28
N LEU A 107 -2.49 -5.71 -19.12
CA LEU A 107 -2.09 -4.31 -19.04
C LEU A 107 -0.58 -4.15 -19.22
N THR A 108 -0.21 -3.11 -19.94
CA THR A 108 1.18 -2.67 -20.08
C THR A 108 1.69 -2.00 -18.80
N VAL A 109 3.00 -1.88 -18.66
CA VAL A 109 3.64 -1.13 -17.56
C VAL A 109 3.13 0.31 -17.49
N ALA A 110 2.97 0.96 -18.66
CA ALA A 110 2.46 2.34 -18.71
C ALA A 110 1.00 2.45 -18.20
N GLU A 111 0.15 1.50 -18.57
CA GLU A 111 -1.24 1.46 -18.11
C GLU A 111 -1.33 1.17 -16.60
N LEU A 112 -0.50 0.26 -16.09
CA LEU A 112 -0.41 -0.02 -14.66
C LEU A 112 0.09 1.20 -13.86
N LEU A 113 1.08 1.91 -14.39
CA LEU A 113 1.57 3.14 -13.76
C LEU A 113 0.49 4.22 -13.75
N ALA A 114 -0.26 4.38 -14.83
CA ALA A 114 -1.37 5.33 -14.91
C ALA A 114 -2.50 4.96 -13.92
N GLU A 115 -2.80 3.69 -13.75
CA GLU A 115 -3.75 3.21 -12.73
C GLU A 115 -3.27 3.55 -11.32
N PHE A 116 -2.00 3.29 -11.02
CA PHE A 116 -1.39 3.67 -9.73
C PHE A 116 -1.51 5.17 -9.48
N GLU A 117 -1.12 6.01 -10.43
CA GLU A 117 -1.16 7.47 -10.29
C GLU A 117 -2.58 7.99 -10.04
N LYS A 118 -3.56 7.47 -10.79
CA LYS A 118 -4.98 7.80 -10.60
C LYS A 118 -5.46 7.46 -9.20
N ASN A 119 -5.17 6.25 -8.74
CA ASN A 119 -5.60 5.76 -7.43
C ASN A 119 -4.86 6.50 -6.30
N ARG A 120 -3.57 6.79 -6.47
CA ARG A 120 -2.79 7.58 -5.52
C ARG A 120 -3.31 9.02 -5.39
N ALA A 121 -3.72 9.64 -6.50
CA ALA A 121 -4.34 10.96 -6.46
C ALA A 121 -5.64 10.94 -5.64
N ALA A 122 -6.46 9.91 -5.79
CA ALA A 122 -7.67 9.73 -5.00
C ALA A 122 -7.36 9.51 -3.50
N THR A 123 -6.32 8.74 -3.19
CA THR A 123 -5.84 8.56 -1.80
C THR A 123 -5.41 9.89 -1.18
N ILE A 124 -4.61 10.68 -1.90
CA ILE A 124 -4.15 12.00 -1.43
C ILE A 124 -5.35 12.93 -1.18
N GLN A 125 -6.30 13.00 -2.11
CA GLN A 125 -7.51 13.80 -1.95
C GLN A 125 -8.34 13.37 -0.73
N ALA A 126 -8.48 12.07 -0.51
CA ALA A 126 -9.21 11.54 0.64
C ALA A 126 -8.52 11.91 1.97
N VAL A 127 -7.19 11.85 2.02
CA VAL A 127 -6.42 12.27 3.20
C VAL A 127 -6.53 13.78 3.40
N GLU A 128 -6.46 14.60 2.34
CA GLU A 128 -6.61 16.06 2.43
C GLU A 128 -7.97 16.46 3.00
N ALA A 129 -9.03 15.81 2.54
CA ALA A 129 -10.41 16.11 2.94
C ALA A 129 -10.78 15.57 4.33
N ALA A 130 -10.02 14.63 4.88
CA ALA A 130 -10.34 14.01 6.16
C ALA A 130 -9.99 14.91 7.35
N ASP A 131 -10.80 14.81 8.42
CA ASP A 131 -10.54 15.49 9.69
C ASP A 131 -9.21 15.00 10.29
N GLU A 132 -8.37 15.94 10.73
CA GLU A 132 -7.06 15.63 11.33
C GLU A 132 -7.16 14.74 12.56
N ALA A 133 -8.20 14.88 13.35
CA ALA A 133 -8.43 14.05 14.53
C ALA A 133 -8.56 12.55 14.21
N LEU A 134 -8.95 12.18 12.99
CA LEU A 134 -9.06 10.79 12.59
C LEU A 134 -7.69 10.09 12.53
N PHE A 135 -6.62 10.81 12.23
CA PHE A 135 -5.30 10.23 12.02
C PHE A 135 -4.65 9.67 13.28
N ALA A 136 -5.09 10.10 14.44
CA ALA A 136 -4.70 9.53 15.73
C ALA A 136 -5.54 8.30 16.14
N ARG A 137 -6.69 8.04 15.48
CA ARG A 137 -7.56 6.92 15.82
C ARG A 137 -6.90 5.59 15.47
N ARG A 138 -6.99 4.65 16.40
CA ARG A 138 -6.49 3.30 16.22
C ARG A 138 -7.41 2.50 15.29
N ILE A 139 -6.83 1.92 14.26
CA ILE A 139 -7.53 1.07 13.30
C ILE A 139 -6.77 -0.24 13.07
N ARG A 140 -7.39 -1.16 12.35
CA ARG A 140 -6.73 -2.31 11.73
C ARG A 140 -7.02 -2.30 10.22
N SER A 141 -5.98 -2.44 9.41
CA SER A 141 -6.12 -2.66 7.96
C SER A 141 -6.61 -4.07 7.64
N ALA A 142 -7.09 -4.28 6.42
CA ALA A 142 -7.46 -5.62 5.93
C ALA A 142 -6.27 -6.60 5.94
N GLY A 143 -5.04 -6.09 5.81
CA GLY A 143 -3.80 -6.88 5.91
C GLY A 143 -3.34 -7.16 7.34
N GLY A 144 -4.10 -6.73 8.36
CA GLY A 144 -3.80 -7.00 9.76
C GLY A 144 -2.88 -5.97 10.44
N VAL A 145 -2.45 -4.92 9.76
CA VAL A 145 -1.64 -3.84 10.37
C VAL A 145 -2.52 -3.05 11.35
N VAL A 146 -2.07 -2.91 12.59
CA VAL A 146 -2.80 -2.27 13.68
C VAL A 146 -2.03 -1.08 14.21
N GLY A 147 -2.69 0.07 14.36
CA GLY A 147 -2.08 1.27 14.92
C GLY A 147 -2.92 2.52 14.66
N PRO A 148 -2.41 3.71 15.02
CA PRO A 148 -3.00 4.97 14.59
C PRO A 148 -3.16 5.02 13.06
N LEU A 149 -4.25 5.61 12.57
CA LEU A 149 -4.52 5.68 11.13
C LEU A 149 -3.33 6.21 10.33
N ALA A 150 -2.67 7.26 10.81
CA ALA A 150 -1.50 7.83 10.13
C ALA A 150 -0.33 6.84 10.02
N VAL A 151 -0.09 6.03 11.05
CA VAL A 151 0.96 5.00 11.06
C VAL A 151 0.60 3.88 10.09
N VAL A 152 -0.65 3.40 10.13
CA VAL A 152 -1.14 2.36 9.21
C VAL A 152 -1.05 2.83 7.77
N PHE A 153 -1.49 4.05 7.47
CA PHE A 153 -1.36 4.64 6.14
C PHE A 153 0.10 4.69 5.66
N HIS A 154 0.98 5.21 6.50
CA HIS A 154 2.41 5.31 6.15
C HIS A 154 2.99 3.93 5.85
N GLN A 155 2.68 2.94 6.67
CA GLN A 155 3.22 1.59 6.52
C GLN A 155 2.75 0.91 5.23
N ILE A 156 1.45 0.98 4.91
CA ILE A 156 0.89 0.26 3.76
C ILE A 156 0.89 1.06 2.45
N ALA A 157 0.73 2.37 2.50
CA ALA A 157 0.65 3.21 1.30
C ALA A 157 1.99 3.87 0.93
N VAL A 158 2.96 3.93 1.84
CA VAL A 158 4.29 4.49 1.57
C VAL A 158 5.35 3.40 1.63
N ALA A 159 5.63 2.84 2.81
CA ALA A 159 6.74 1.91 3.01
C ALA A 159 6.58 0.62 2.18
N HIS A 160 5.41 0.00 2.21
CA HIS A 160 5.12 -1.23 1.46
C HIS A 160 5.19 -1.01 -0.06
N VAL A 161 4.63 0.09 -0.56
CA VAL A 161 4.67 0.44 -1.99
C VAL A 161 6.09 0.70 -2.46
N LEU A 162 6.88 1.46 -1.69
CA LEU A 162 8.29 1.71 -2.02
C LEU A 162 9.13 0.42 -1.94
N GLY A 163 8.86 -0.46 -0.97
CA GLY A 163 9.50 -1.75 -0.87
C GLY A 163 9.35 -2.56 -2.15
N HIS A 164 8.13 -2.75 -2.62
CA HIS A 164 7.84 -3.44 -3.88
C HIS A 164 8.47 -2.76 -5.11
N THR A 165 8.45 -1.44 -5.16
CA THR A 165 9.04 -0.69 -6.28
C THR A 165 10.55 -0.87 -6.33
N ARG A 166 11.22 -0.86 -5.18
CA ARG A 166 12.67 -1.13 -5.06
C ARG A 166 13.01 -2.57 -5.41
N ASP A 167 12.16 -3.53 -5.06
CA ASP A 167 12.31 -4.92 -5.50
C ASP A 167 12.35 -5.01 -7.03
N ILE A 168 11.43 -4.34 -7.74
CA ILE A 168 11.44 -4.29 -9.21
C ILE A 168 12.75 -3.67 -9.74
N ALA A 169 13.25 -2.63 -9.09
CA ALA A 169 14.49 -1.97 -9.46
C ALA A 169 15.76 -2.82 -9.19
N GLY A 170 15.64 -3.84 -8.34
CA GLY A 170 16.76 -4.66 -7.90
C GLY A 170 17.56 -4.06 -6.74
N ASP A 171 17.02 -3.03 -6.09
CA ASP A 171 17.63 -2.33 -4.96
C ASP A 171 17.24 -2.96 -3.60
N SER A 172 16.80 -4.22 -3.63
CA SER A 172 16.47 -4.95 -2.40
C SER A 172 17.71 -5.16 -1.57
N THR A 173 17.97 -4.27 -0.62
CA THR A 173 18.76 -4.63 0.54
C THR A 173 17.93 -5.65 1.31
N ARG A 174 18.19 -6.92 1.07
CA ARG A 174 17.67 -8.00 1.92
C ARG A 174 18.13 -7.69 3.33
N HIS A 175 17.19 -7.30 4.16
CA HIS A 175 17.42 -7.33 5.60
C HIS A 175 17.50 -8.80 5.97
N GLY A 176 18.77 -9.26 6.21
CA GLY A 176 19.04 -10.59 6.72
C GLY A 176 18.58 -10.70 8.17
#